data_7c9be3e884751be5df8138ca418f542e
#
_entry.id   7c9be3e884751be5df8138ca418f542e
#
_cell.length_a   1.000
_cell.length_b   1.000
_cell.length_c   1.000
_cell.angle_alpha   90.00
_cell.angle_beta   90.00
_cell.angle_gamma   90.00
#
_symmetry.space_group_name_H-M   'P 1'
#
loop_
_entity.id
_entity.type
_entity.pdbx_description
1 polymer ?
#
loop_
_entity_poly.entity_id
_entity_poly.type
_entity_poly.pdbx_seq_one_letter_code
_entity_poly.pdbx_strand_id
1 'polypeptide(L)' 'MNKTNGKMNAIYMSDLAQAYFPKSTPRSASAQLHRWIKLNDELQRRLEELHYKPRQRALTPLQHGVIVECLGEPGE' A
#
# COMPACT_ATOMS: atom_id res chain seq x y z
N MET A 1 20.90 -6.55 -16.08
CA MET A 1 20.77 -6.31 -15.55
C MET A 1 20.33 -6.00 -15.03
N ASN A 2 20.09 -6.12 -14.91
CA ASN A 2 19.73 -5.89 -14.20
C ASN A 2 19.16 -5.56 -13.72
N LYS A 3 18.94 -5.83 -13.74
CA LYS A 3 18.54 -5.50 -13.16
C LYS A 3 18.06 -5.27 -12.39
N THR A 4 18.03 -5.42 -12.23
CA THR A 4 17.63 -5.20 -11.41
C THR A 4 17.24 -4.98 -10.71
N ASN A 5 17.20 -5.25 -10.77
CA ASN A 5 17.00 -5.06 -10.01
C ASN A 5 16.68 -4.73 -9.15
N GLY A 6 16.66 -4.92 -9.05
CA GLY A 6 16.41 -4.76 -8.17
C GLY A 6 16.09 -4.23 -7.58
N LYS A 7 16.14 -3.86 -7.43
CA LYS A 7 15.68 -3.38 -6.76
C LYS A 7 14.62 -3.11 -6.56
N MET A 8 14.49 -3.12 -7.10
CA MET A 8 13.40 -3.07 -6.93
C MET A 8 12.50 -3.31 -6.08
N ASN A 9 12.34 -3.21 -5.57
CA ASN A 9 11.53 -3.69 -4.49
C ASN A 9 10.52 -2.68 -4.00
N ALA A 10 10.45 -1.54 -4.60
CA ALA A 10 9.47 -0.53 -4.23
C ALA A 10 8.10 -0.94 -4.75
N ILE A 11 7.10 -0.91 -3.87
CA ILE A 11 5.73 -1.18 -4.23
C ILE A 11 5.00 0.14 -4.17
N TYR A 12 4.46 0.57 -5.30
CA TYR A 12 3.80 1.86 -5.33
C TYR A 12 2.41 1.76 -4.75
N MET A 13 2.04 2.78 -3.97
CA MET A 13 0.73 2.84 -3.35
C MET A 13 -0.37 2.75 -4.40
N SER A 14 -0.18 3.40 -5.54
CA SER A 14 -1.19 3.35 -6.59
C SER A 14 -1.37 1.95 -7.16
N ASP A 15 -0.30 1.19 -7.28
CA ASP A 15 -0.38 -0.17 -7.77
C ASP A 15 -1.11 -1.06 -6.76
N LEU A 16 -0.79 -0.88 -5.48
CA LEU A 16 -1.47 -1.65 -4.45
C LEU A 16 -2.95 -1.32 -4.41
N ALA A 17 -3.28 -0.02 -4.51
CA ALA A 17 -4.66 0.40 -4.51
C ALA A 17 -5.41 -0.22 -5.68
N GLN A 18 -4.78 -0.23 -6.86
CA GLN A 18 -5.43 -0.80 -8.05
C GLN A 18 -5.65 -2.30 -7.89
N ALA A 19 -4.74 -2.97 -7.17
CA ALA A 19 -4.92 -4.40 -6.90
C ALA A 19 -6.11 -4.66 -5.99
N TYR A 20 -6.35 -3.79 -5.01
CA TYR A 20 -7.51 -3.91 -4.14
C TYR A 20 -8.80 -3.52 -4.85
N PHE A 21 -8.74 -2.55 -5.75
CA PHE A 21 -9.93 -2.01 -6.41
C PHE A 21 -9.71 -1.99 -7.91
N PRO A 22 -9.64 -3.18 -8.55
CA PRO A 22 -9.24 -3.26 -9.96
C PRO A 22 -10.22 -2.62 -10.93
N LYS A 23 -11.46 -2.43 -10.51
CA LYS A 23 -12.46 -1.83 -11.40
C LYS A 23 -12.60 -0.33 -11.21
N SER A 24 -11.83 0.24 -10.29
CA SER A 24 -11.84 1.69 -10.05
C SER A 24 -10.75 2.35 -10.86
N THR A 25 -10.93 3.65 -11.14
CA THR A 25 -9.84 4.41 -11.72
C THR A 25 -8.69 4.49 -10.72
N PRO A 26 -7.46 4.76 -11.18
CA PRO A 26 -6.34 4.84 -10.25
C PRO A 26 -6.55 5.86 -9.13
N ARG A 27 -7.12 7.01 -9.46
CA ARG A 27 -7.40 8.03 -8.44
C ARG A 27 -8.42 7.53 -7.43
N SER A 28 -9.49 6.92 -7.91
CA SER A 28 -10.52 6.41 -7.03
C SER A 28 -10.01 5.26 -6.17
N ALA A 29 -9.23 4.38 -6.76
CA ALA A 29 -8.66 3.25 -6.02
C ALA A 29 -7.76 3.76 -4.89
N SER A 30 -6.92 4.75 -5.19
CA SER A 30 -6.04 5.30 -4.16
C SER A 30 -6.82 5.96 -3.03
N ALA A 31 -7.89 6.70 -3.38
CA ALA A 31 -8.72 7.33 -2.36
C ALA A 31 -9.37 6.30 -1.47
N GLN A 32 -9.86 5.21 -2.05
CA GLN A 32 -10.51 4.16 -1.27
C GLN A 32 -9.52 3.46 -0.36
N LEU A 33 -8.31 3.16 -0.86
CA LEU A 33 -7.31 2.51 -0.04
C LEU A 33 -6.90 3.41 1.12
N HIS A 34 -6.68 4.70 0.85
CA HIS A 34 -6.34 5.63 1.93
C HIS A 34 -7.43 5.70 2.98
N ARG A 35 -8.69 5.62 2.55
CA ARG A 35 -9.79 5.62 3.51
C ARG A 35 -9.78 4.37 4.37
N TRP A 36 -9.53 3.21 3.77
CA TRP A 36 -9.44 1.97 4.53
C TRP A 36 -8.33 2.03 5.57
N ILE A 37 -7.16 2.57 5.17
CA ILE A 37 -6.05 2.72 6.10
C ILE A 37 -6.45 3.65 7.25
N LYS A 38 -7.09 4.75 6.91
CA LYS A 38 -7.46 5.76 7.91
C LYS A 38 -8.47 5.23 8.91
N LEU A 39 -9.34 4.33 8.48
CA LEU A 39 -10.37 3.77 9.35
C LEU A 39 -9.87 2.61 10.21
N ASN A 40 -8.67 2.12 9.96
CA ASN A 40 -8.12 1.00 10.70
C ASN A 40 -7.06 1.53 11.67
N ASP A 41 -7.43 1.69 12.93
CA ASP A 41 -6.56 2.30 13.93
C ASP A 41 -5.29 1.50 14.14
N GLU A 42 -5.40 0.18 14.18
CA GLU A 42 -4.22 -0.64 14.37
C GLU A 42 -3.27 -0.53 13.19
N LEU A 43 -3.81 -0.51 11.98
CA LEU A 43 -2.98 -0.37 10.79
C LEU A 43 -2.26 0.98 10.80
N GLN A 44 -2.98 2.05 11.16
CA GLN A 44 -2.35 3.36 11.23
C GLN A 44 -1.21 3.37 12.23
N ARG A 45 -1.43 2.79 13.41
CA ARG A 45 -0.40 2.76 14.44
C ARG A 45 0.83 1.99 13.97
N ARG A 46 0.61 0.84 13.34
CA ARG A 46 1.73 0.03 12.87
C ARG A 46 2.49 0.72 11.74
N LEU A 47 1.77 1.42 10.86
CA LEU A 47 2.42 2.15 9.78
C LEU A 47 3.22 3.33 10.32
N GLU A 48 2.72 3.99 11.36
CA GLU A 48 3.47 5.08 11.98
C GLU A 48 4.79 4.57 12.54
N GLU A 49 4.78 3.39 13.13
CA GLU A 49 6.00 2.79 13.65
C GLU A 49 7.01 2.52 12.54
N LEU A 50 6.53 2.34 11.32
CA LEU A 50 7.38 2.11 10.16
C LEU A 50 7.63 3.39 9.39
N HIS A 51 7.32 4.55 9.98
CA HIS A 51 7.60 5.87 9.40
C HIS A 51 6.82 6.13 8.11
N TYR A 52 5.65 5.54 7.99
CA TYR A 52 4.79 5.77 6.84
C TYR A 52 4.24 7.19 6.88
N LYS A 53 4.20 7.83 5.71
CA LYS A 53 3.63 9.16 5.55
C LYS A 53 2.43 9.09 4.60
N PRO A 54 1.37 9.86 4.85
CA PRO A 54 0.19 9.80 3.97
C PRO A 54 0.45 10.15 2.52
N ARG A 55 1.50 10.93 2.25
CA ARG A 55 1.84 11.32 0.88
C ARG A 55 2.87 10.43 0.24
N GLN A 56 3.30 9.42 0.94
CA GLN A 56 4.31 8.51 0.45
C GLN A 56 3.77 7.74 -0.75
N ARG A 57 4.51 7.72 -1.84
CA ARG A 57 4.09 7.05 -3.05
C ARG A 57 4.57 5.61 -3.13
N ALA A 58 5.78 5.38 -2.66
CA ALA A 58 6.38 4.06 -2.69
C ALA A 58 6.41 3.50 -1.27
N LEU A 59 6.01 2.24 -1.14
CA LEU A 59 5.97 1.58 0.16
C LEU A 59 7.22 0.73 0.33
N THR A 60 7.73 0.67 1.55
CA THR A 60 8.76 -0.30 1.87
C THR A 60 8.12 -1.69 1.95
N PRO A 61 8.92 -2.76 1.83
CA PRO A 61 8.38 -4.11 1.97
C PRO A 61 7.66 -4.33 3.30
N LEU A 62 8.20 -3.74 4.39
CA LEU A 62 7.56 -3.89 5.69
C LEU A 62 6.21 -3.17 5.73
N GLN A 63 6.15 -1.97 5.17
CA GLN A 63 4.88 -1.25 5.13
C GLN A 63 3.85 -2.00 4.30
N HIS A 64 4.26 -2.51 3.15
CA HIS A 64 3.38 -3.29 2.30
C HIS A 64 2.87 -4.52 3.04
N GLY A 65 3.76 -5.23 3.71
CA GLY A 65 3.38 -6.42 4.46
C GLY A 65 2.35 -6.13 5.53
N VAL A 66 2.53 -5.02 6.25
CA VAL A 66 1.59 -4.65 7.31
C VAL A 66 0.21 -4.34 6.72
N ILE A 67 0.17 -3.63 5.60
CA ILE A 67 -1.11 -3.31 4.97
C ILE A 67 -1.84 -4.60 4.56
N VAL A 68 -1.13 -5.51 3.91
CA VAL A 68 -1.73 -6.76 3.47
C VAL A 68 -2.17 -7.60 4.66
N GLU A 69 -1.37 -7.60 5.72
CA GLU A 69 -1.72 -8.36 6.91
C GLU A 69 -3.01 -7.84 7.55
N CYS A 70 -3.19 -6.53 7.58
CA CYS A 70 -4.35 -5.93 8.23
C CYS A 70 -5.58 -5.90 7.35
N LEU A 71 -5.41 -5.73 6.04
CA LEU A 71 -6.53 -5.58 5.12
C LEU A 71 -6.83 -6.83 4.29
N GLY A 72 -5.94 -7.81 4.32
CA GLY A 72 -6.08 -9.01 3.51
C GLY A 72 -5.41 -8.88 2.16
N GLU A 73 -5.25 -9.99 1.48
CA GLU A 73 -4.62 -10.00 0.17
C GLU A 73 -5.52 -9.37 -0.87
N PRO A 74 -4.97 -8.54 -1.77
CA PRO A 74 -5.78 -8.01 -2.86
C PRO A 74 -6.28 -9.15 -3.75
N GLY A 75 -7.50 -8.99 -4.25
CA GLY A 75 -8.05 -9.98 -5.16
C GLY A 75 -8.80 -11.11 -4.50
N GLU A 76 -8.94 -11.06 -3.19
CA GLU A 76 -9.73 -12.08 -2.46
C GLU A 76 -11.11 -11.53 -2.04
#